data_b93e6a14282baad1a76aded2f6bd4f32
#
_entry.id   b93e6a14282baad1a76aded2f6bd4f32
#
_cell.length_a   1.000
_cell.length_b   1.000
_cell.length_c   1.000
_cell.angle_alpha   90.00
_cell.angle_beta   90.00
_cell.angle_gamma   90.00
#
_symmetry.space_group_name_H-M   'P 1'
#
loop_
_entity.id
_entity.type
_entity.pdbx_description
1 polymer ?
#
loop_
_entity_poly.entity_id
_entity_poly.type
_entity_poly.pdbx_seq_one_letter_code
_entity_poly.pdbx_strand_id
1 'polypeptide(L)'
;MQAIILVDAQGEKLNNVNKKSNMHMLKFNGITLIERMLKQLDLYRFDRIVLVGGDKKEGIEQYSLSMSMNTPVSFVYSNESKNSNLYLLYKAKDYLCEMDSLILNSNLIFDESLLSRLISSNGEVVAVIDKYKNWMTGSTVMLNKKNEIIGFDKENSTNHLTLKNSFKTTGLYKFSAQYFKDCYLPFLEAYLKTSNQEASLEKILGILIEALNSKVNTCFVENDRWYAINDIQDADLATTLFSADENLVAEKMFGSWGGYWRYPQYLDYFYLVTPYYPTKALVEELKANFEDLLFQYPSGMKVNAMLAAKEFGVKQENIIIGNGAAELIKSIMSTITGRTGFIKPTFEEYPNRLTKEEHVDFYITTENFTYDADDIINYFKDKEIVNLILVNPENPSGNYIDKKSMRKLLEWTRDNKIKLIIDESFVDFVDEENPTLIEQEILDEFNNLYVVKSISKSYGVPGLRLGILVSSDIETIAWMKKDVSIWNINSFAEFYMQIAGKYRKDYNKALALFRKERTSFQNSLKEVKGLRVIPSQANYVMVELLDGIDAEWLKRKMLIDEKIFIKTLGKKIHNGRNYLRLAIRDHSDNTRLIDALNRVLHNQE
;
A
#
# COMPACT_ATOMS: atom_id res chain seq x y z
N MET A 1 28.97 27.88 13.29
CA MET A 1 27.68 27.16 13.47
C MET A 1 27.95 25.76 14.00
N GLN A 2 27.11 25.24 14.90
CA GLN A 2 27.22 23.89 15.48
C GLN A 2 25.98 23.05 15.19
N ALA A 3 26.09 21.73 15.41
CA ALA A 3 24.96 20.81 15.34
C ALA A 3 24.66 20.21 16.74
N ILE A 4 23.41 20.22 17.17
CA ILE A 4 22.94 19.66 18.43
C ILE A 4 22.03 18.47 18.12
N ILE A 5 22.44 17.28 18.52
CA ILE A 5 21.65 16.05 18.33
C ILE A 5 20.99 15.69 19.66
N LEU A 6 19.66 15.70 19.68
CA LEU A 6 18.87 15.32 20.84
C LEU A 6 18.65 13.78 20.82
N VAL A 7 19.33 13.10 21.76
CA VAL A 7 19.27 11.65 21.90
C VAL A 7 18.19 11.32 22.93
N ASP A 8 16.95 11.19 22.47
CA ASP A 8 15.79 10.93 23.31
C ASP A 8 15.72 9.45 23.76
N ALA A 9 15.21 9.26 24.97
CA ALA A 9 14.96 7.93 25.56
C ALA A 9 13.68 7.24 25.02
N GLN A 10 12.88 7.90 24.16
CA GLN A 10 11.60 7.37 23.68
C GLN A 10 11.69 6.07 22.86
N GLY A 11 12.87 5.56 22.54
CA GLY A 11 13.08 4.23 21.96
C GLY A 11 12.67 3.03 22.84
N GLU A 12 11.96 3.22 23.95
CA GLU A 12 11.52 2.13 24.82
C GLU A 12 10.54 1.15 24.16
N LYS A 13 9.79 1.55 23.15
CA LYS A 13 8.86 0.67 22.40
C LYS A 13 9.60 -0.39 21.56
N LEU A 14 10.84 -0.14 21.17
CA LEU A 14 11.72 -1.12 20.50
C LEU A 14 12.32 -2.15 21.49
N ASN A 15 12.40 -1.81 22.77
CA ASN A 15 12.97 -2.65 23.81
C ASN A 15 12.17 -3.95 24.07
N ASN A 16 10.90 -4.03 23.66
CA ASN A 16 10.05 -5.21 23.86
C ASN A 16 10.37 -6.37 22.91
N VAL A 17 11.04 -6.11 21.78
CA VAL A 17 11.39 -7.15 20.79
C VAL A 17 12.84 -7.64 20.96
N ASN A 18 13.74 -6.74 21.39
CA ASN A 18 15.14 -7.09 21.68
C ASN A 18 15.63 -6.29 22.89
N LYS A 19 15.62 -6.88 24.07
CA LYS A 19 16.00 -6.26 25.36
C LYS A 19 17.41 -5.63 25.44
N LYS A 20 18.19 -5.60 24.33
CA LYS A 20 19.59 -5.15 24.31
C LYS A 20 19.95 -4.13 23.22
N SER A 21 19.04 -3.74 22.32
CA SER A 21 19.42 -2.81 21.23
C SER A 21 18.84 -1.41 21.44
N ASN A 22 19.74 -0.45 21.60
CA ASN A 22 19.44 0.98 21.54
C ASN A 22 19.02 1.34 20.10
N MET A 23 17.89 2.07 19.91
CA MET A 23 17.35 2.48 18.60
C MET A 23 18.41 3.18 17.74
N HIS A 24 19.23 4.02 18.34
CA HIS A 24 20.28 4.78 17.65
C HIS A 24 21.40 3.90 17.08
N MET A 25 21.53 2.67 17.60
CA MET A 25 22.48 1.65 17.15
C MET A 25 21.88 0.66 16.15
N LEU A 26 20.60 0.85 15.74
CA LEU A 26 20.02 0.08 14.65
C LEU A 26 20.75 0.35 13.35
N LYS A 27 21.11 -0.72 12.66
CA LYS A 27 21.85 -0.63 11.40
C LYS A 27 20.90 -0.55 10.21
N PHE A 28 21.09 0.47 9.41
CA PHE A 28 20.47 0.68 8.10
C PHE A 28 21.55 0.53 7.03
N ASN A 29 21.47 -0.51 6.21
CA ASN A 29 22.51 -0.84 5.21
C ASN A 29 23.92 -0.99 5.83
N GLY A 30 23.99 -1.66 6.98
CA GLY A 30 25.26 -1.92 7.67
C GLY A 30 25.78 -0.78 8.54
N ILE A 31 25.21 0.43 8.47
CA ILE A 31 25.61 1.63 9.20
C ILE A 31 24.55 1.96 10.25
N THR A 32 24.97 2.32 11.47
CA THR A 32 24.01 2.71 12.51
C THR A 32 23.36 4.06 12.20
N LEU A 33 22.16 4.31 12.76
CA LEU A 33 21.44 5.56 12.56
C LEU A 33 22.28 6.75 13.02
N ILE A 34 22.89 6.65 14.19
CA ILE A 34 23.74 7.72 14.73
C ILE A 34 25.01 7.93 13.88
N GLU A 35 25.66 6.86 13.41
CA GLU A 35 26.81 6.95 12.53
C GLU A 35 26.47 7.66 11.22
N ARG A 36 25.33 7.32 10.62
CA ARG A 36 24.86 7.98 9.39
C ARG A 36 24.69 9.48 9.60
N MET A 37 24.02 9.87 10.69
CA MET A 37 23.80 11.28 11.01
C MET A 37 25.12 12.03 11.26
N LEU A 38 26.03 11.45 12.05
CA LEU A 38 27.33 12.03 12.31
C LEU A 38 28.16 12.21 11.04
N LYS A 39 28.21 11.19 10.17
CA LYS A 39 28.91 11.28 8.87
C LYS A 39 28.32 12.33 7.94
N GLN A 40 26.97 12.47 7.91
CA GLN A 40 26.33 13.53 7.12
C GLN A 40 26.68 14.92 7.65
N LEU A 41 26.71 15.11 8.97
CA LEU A 41 27.10 16.39 9.58
C LEU A 41 28.60 16.70 9.37
N ASP A 42 29.46 15.71 9.39
CA ASP A 42 30.90 15.86 9.19
C ASP A 42 31.30 16.34 7.77
N LEU A 43 30.40 16.20 6.79
CA LEU A 43 30.59 16.76 5.44
C LEU A 43 30.51 18.30 5.43
N TYR A 44 29.85 18.88 6.44
CA TYR A 44 29.72 20.32 6.60
C TYR A 44 30.71 20.80 7.67
N ARG A 45 31.36 21.95 7.45
CA ARG A 45 32.34 22.50 8.39
C ARG A 45 31.68 23.13 9.61
N PHE A 46 31.09 22.30 10.47
CA PHE A 46 30.61 22.73 11.79
C PHE A 46 31.80 22.94 12.73
N ASP A 47 31.67 23.90 13.65
CA ASP A 47 32.68 24.13 14.69
C ASP A 47 32.72 22.94 15.67
N ARG A 48 31.54 22.31 15.91
CA ARG A 48 31.40 21.11 16.73
C ARG A 48 30.03 20.43 16.51
N ILE A 49 29.95 19.17 16.90
CA ILE A 49 28.69 18.41 17.03
C ILE A 49 28.51 18.07 18.50
N VAL A 50 27.34 18.36 19.07
CA VAL A 50 27.02 18.11 20.48
C VAL A 50 25.90 17.05 20.57
N LEU A 51 26.20 15.90 21.18
CA LEU A 51 25.24 14.86 21.49
C LEU A 51 24.67 15.11 22.90
N VAL A 52 23.36 15.27 22.99
CA VAL A 52 22.66 15.57 24.26
C VAL A 52 21.76 14.41 24.59
N GLY A 53 22.01 13.69 25.69
CA GLY A 53 21.23 12.47 25.97
C GLY A 53 21.17 12.03 27.44
N GLY A 54 20.30 11.05 27.73
CA GLY A 54 20.07 10.44 29.04
C GLY A 54 21.00 9.26 29.38
N ASP A 55 20.71 8.46 30.45
CA ASP A 55 21.64 7.47 31.07
C ASP A 55 22.03 6.23 30.25
N LYS A 56 21.32 5.92 29.14
CA LYS A 56 21.62 4.74 28.29
C LYS A 56 22.65 5.00 27.19
N LYS A 57 23.55 5.93 27.37
CA LYS A 57 24.41 6.55 26.32
C LYS A 57 25.80 5.95 26.17
N GLU A 58 26.27 5.20 27.12
CA GLU A 58 27.66 4.70 27.09
C GLU A 58 28.02 4.06 25.76
N GLY A 59 27.09 3.29 25.16
CA GLY A 59 27.31 2.68 23.87
C GLY A 59 27.42 3.68 22.71
N ILE A 60 26.64 4.78 22.72
CA ILE A 60 26.64 5.80 21.67
C ILE A 60 27.92 6.63 21.75
N GLU A 61 28.35 7.02 22.96
CA GLU A 61 29.56 7.78 23.19
C GLU A 61 30.79 7.01 22.71
N GLN A 62 31.00 5.80 23.24
CA GLN A 62 32.13 4.96 22.85
C GLN A 62 32.16 4.71 21.33
N TYR A 63 30.99 4.46 20.74
CA TYR A 63 30.88 4.24 19.32
C TYR A 63 31.23 5.51 18.52
N SER A 64 30.71 6.68 18.92
CA SER A 64 30.99 7.96 18.25
C SER A 64 32.47 8.35 18.36
N LEU A 65 33.09 8.11 19.51
CA LEU A 65 34.52 8.36 19.73
C LEU A 65 35.41 7.40 18.93
N SER A 66 34.92 6.21 18.60
CA SER A 66 35.67 5.26 17.74
C SER A 66 35.66 5.65 16.25
N MET A 67 34.83 6.61 15.86
CA MET A 67 34.74 7.10 14.48
C MET A 67 35.82 8.13 14.21
N SER A 68 36.40 8.08 13.01
CA SER A 68 37.29 9.15 12.52
C SER A 68 36.43 10.29 12.00
N MET A 69 36.34 11.38 12.77
CA MET A 69 35.56 12.58 12.45
C MET A 69 36.50 13.79 12.30
N ASN A 70 36.19 14.67 11.34
CA ASN A 70 36.91 15.95 11.18
C ASN A 70 36.35 17.00 12.16
N THR A 71 35.01 16.93 12.41
CA THR A 71 34.31 17.83 13.32
C THR A 71 34.43 17.33 14.76
N PRO A 72 34.82 18.16 15.75
CA PRO A 72 34.85 17.78 17.16
C PRO A 72 33.47 17.36 17.66
N VAL A 73 33.40 16.24 18.39
CA VAL A 73 32.18 15.73 18.99
C VAL A 73 32.22 15.92 20.50
N SER A 74 31.20 16.53 21.08
CA SER A 74 31.04 16.76 22.51
C SER A 74 29.78 16.09 23.04
N PHE A 75 29.76 15.78 24.35
CA PHE A 75 28.65 15.09 24.98
C PHE A 75 28.09 15.89 26.16
N VAL A 76 26.78 16.03 26.22
CA VAL A 76 26.05 16.63 27.35
C VAL A 76 25.15 15.56 27.94
N TYR A 77 25.34 15.29 29.22
CA TYR A 77 24.64 14.23 29.92
C TYR A 77 23.45 14.73 30.73
N SER A 78 22.42 13.93 30.82
CA SER A 78 21.28 14.14 31.71
C SER A 78 21.11 12.89 32.58
N ASN A 79 21.11 13.10 33.90
CA ASN A 79 20.98 12.03 34.90
C ASN A 79 19.52 11.76 35.32
N GLU A 80 18.54 12.32 34.62
CA GLU A 80 17.13 12.18 34.95
C GLU A 80 16.44 11.11 34.12
N SER A 81 15.57 10.34 34.75
CA SER A 81 14.87 9.21 34.13
C SER A 81 13.78 9.60 33.12
N LYS A 82 13.43 10.90 33.03
CA LYS A 82 12.46 11.47 32.09
C LYS A 82 13.11 12.57 31.25
N ASN A 83 13.65 12.21 30.12
CA ASN A 83 14.31 13.15 29.20
C ASN A 83 13.40 13.47 27.99
N SER A 84 12.54 14.48 28.14
CA SER A 84 11.88 15.06 26.94
C SER A 84 12.88 15.85 26.09
N ASN A 85 12.62 15.97 24.79
CA ASN A 85 13.45 16.81 23.90
C ASN A 85 13.59 18.24 24.42
N LEU A 86 12.57 18.77 25.08
CA LEU A 86 12.59 20.11 25.68
C LEU A 86 13.60 20.20 26.82
N TYR A 87 13.70 19.17 27.67
CA TYR A 87 14.67 19.12 28.76
C TYR A 87 16.10 18.92 28.25
N LEU A 88 16.28 18.12 27.19
CA LEU A 88 17.58 17.98 26.54
C LEU A 88 18.07 19.31 25.94
N LEU A 89 17.17 20.10 25.35
CA LEU A 89 17.51 21.47 24.90
C LEU A 89 17.96 22.37 26.06
N TYR A 90 17.28 22.29 27.20
CA TYR A 90 17.70 23.03 28.38
C TYR A 90 19.09 22.60 28.86
N LYS A 91 19.44 21.32 28.83
CA LYS A 91 20.78 20.84 29.17
C LYS A 91 21.86 21.37 28.21
N ALA A 92 21.50 21.60 26.94
CA ALA A 92 22.37 22.16 25.92
C ALA A 92 22.40 23.69 25.87
N LYS A 93 21.74 24.40 26.80
CA LYS A 93 21.51 25.84 26.73
C LYS A 93 22.78 26.68 26.57
N ASP A 94 23.87 26.32 27.24
CA ASP A 94 25.12 27.05 27.17
C ASP A 94 25.70 27.03 25.74
N TYR A 95 25.63 25.86 25.10
CA TYR A 95 26.02 25.70 23.69
C TYR A 95 25.10 26.50 22.76
N LEU A 96 23.78 26.41 22.96
CA LEU A 96 22.78 27.09 22.13
C LEU A 96 22.81 28.62 22.24
N CYS A 97 23.27 29.16 23.38
CA CYS A 97 23.49 30.60 23.57
C CYS A 97 24.80 31.11 22.97
N GLU A 98 25.75 30.22 22.68
CA GLU A 98 27.09 30.59 22.21
C GLU A 98 27.13 30.83 20.69
N MET A 99 26.49 29.98 19.89
CA MET A 99 26.51 30.10 18.43
C MET A 99 25.25 29.50 17.76
N ASP A 100 25.00 29.94 16.54
CA ASP A 100 23.91 29.41 15.72
C ASP A 100 23.99 27.90 15.61
N SER A 101 22.85 27.24 15.73
CA SER A 101 22.77 25.80 15.89
C SER A 101 21.76 25.16 14.96
N LEU A 102 22.12 24.01 14.39
CA LEU A 102 21.12 23.05 13.90
C LEU A 102 20.73 22.13 15.05
N ILE A 103 19.43 21.90 15.22
CA ILE A 103 18.88 20.98 16.21
C ILE A 103 18.24 19.82 15.47
N LEU A 104 18.64 18.59 15.81
CA LEU A 104 18.23 17.37 15.15
C LEU A 104 17.75 16.35 16.19
N ASN A 105 16.60 15.72 15.94
CA ASN A 105 16.21 14.54 16.69
C ASN A 105 17.00 13.32 16.20
N SER A 106 17.53 12.53 17.11
CA SER A 106 18.42 11.38 16.78
C SER A 106 17.72 10.20 16.14
N ASN A 107 16.38 10.17 16.12
CA ASN A 107 15.57 9.13 15.48
C ASN A 107 15.29 9.37 13.99
N LEU A 108 15.95 10.34 13.37
CA LEU A 108 15.71 10.73 11.99
C LEU A 108 16.68 10.05 11.01
N ILE A 109 16.17 9.66 9.86
CA ILE A 109 16.94 9.33 8.67
C ILE A 109 16.48 10.25 7.53
N PHE A 110 17.41 10.86 6.80
CA PHE A 110 17.10 11.83 5.75
C PHE A 110 18.19 11.90 4.69
N ASP A 111 17.85 12.46 3.53
CA ASP A 111 18.83 12.74 2.46
C ASP A 111 19.66 13.98 2.81
N GLU A 112 20.92 13.99 2.40
CA GLU A 112 21.90 15.05 2.68
C GLU A 112 21.46 16.42 2.12
N SER A 113 20.81 16.44 0.97
CA SER A 113 20.29 17.65 0.32
C SER A 113 19.34 18.46 1.21
N LEU A 114 18.58 17.78 2.08
CA LEU A 114 17.71 18.45 3.06
C LEU A 114 18.52 19.24 4.09
N LEU A 115 19.63 18.69 4.55
CA LEU A 115 20.55 19.36 5.49
C LEU A 115 21.20 20.59 4.85
N SER A 116 21.69 20.47 3.63
CA SER A 116 22.26 21.58 2.85
C SER A 116 21.29 22.74 2.71
N ARG A 117 20.01 22.45 2.42
CA ARG A 117 18.95 23.43 2.26
C ARG A 117 18.61 24.13 3.59
N LEU A 118 18.55 23.38 4.69
CA LEU A 118 18.34 23.95 6.01
C LEU A 118 19.47 24.89 6.43
N ILE A 119 20.73 24.51 6.19
CA ILE A 119 21.91 25.33 6.48
C ILE A 119 21.83 26.67 5.75
N SER A 120 21.48 26.64 4.45
CA SER A 120 21.40 27.83 3.60
C SER A 120 20.13 28.68 3.82
N SER A 121 19.14 28.19 4.55
CA SER A 121 17.89 28.90 4.81
C SER A 121 18.12 30.14 5.68
N ASN A 122 17.40 31.23 5.37
CA ASN A 122 17.46 32.48 6.12
C ASN A 122 16.38 32.54 7.22
N GLY A 123 16.71 33.12 8.37
CA GLY A 123 15.81 33.33 9.51
C GLY A 123 16.47 33.03 10.83
N GLU A 124 15.98 33.66 11.91
CA GLU A 124 16.44 33.41 13.28
C GLU A 124 16.03 32.03 13.77
N VAL A 125 14.83 31.59 13.37
CA VAL A 125 14.34 30.21 13.55
C VAL A 125 13.81 29.70 12.23
N VAL A 126 14.28 28.51 11.82
CA VAL A 126 13.80 27.80 10.65
C VAL A 126 13.43 26.39 11.05
N ALA A 127 12.21 25.95 10.73
CA ALA A 127 11.76 24.58 10.92
C ALA A 127 11.65 23.86 9.56
N VAL A 128 12.19 22.66 9.46
CA VAL A 128 11.94 21.80 8.30
C VAL A 128 10.55 21.22 8.43
N ILE A 129 9.74 21.40 7.39
CA ILE A 129 8.35 20.91 7.34
C ILE A 129 8.10 20.08 6.08
N ASP A 130 7.23 19.09 6.23
CA ASP A 130 6.73 18.27 5.11
C ASP A 130 5.21 18.22 5.13
N LYS A 131 4.61 17.98 3.96
CA LYS A 131 3.18 17.73 3.86
C LYS A 131 2.82 16.50 4.70
N TYR A 132 1.75 16.59 5.49
CA TYR A 132 1.34 15.50 6.37
C TYR A 132 1.21 14.16 5.65
N LYS A 133 1.77 13.13 6.23
CA LYS A 133 1.67 11.72 5.83
C LYS A 133 1.18 10.89 7.03
N ASN A 134 0.45 9.83 6.77
CA ASN A 134 -0.25 9.04 7.81
C ASN A 134 0.66 8.45 8.90
N TRP A 135 1.94 8.26 8.62
CA TRP A 135 2.93 7.73 9.57
C TRP A 135 3.51 8.80 10.50
N MET A 136 3.33 10.10 10.19
CA MET A 136 3.88 11.19 10.99
C MET A 136 3.12 11.33 12.32
N THR A 137 3.86 11.42 13.41
CA THR A 137 3.37 11.67 14.77
C THR A 137 3.68 13.14 15.17
N GLY A 138 3.02 13.70 16.21
CA GLY A 138 3.25 15.05 16.76
C GLY A 138 2.36 16.15 16.13
N SER A 139 2.71 17.41 16.35
CA SER A 139 1.88 18.57 16.02
C SER A 139 1.92 18.95 14.54
N THR A 140 0.80 19.38 13.99
CA THR A 140 0.73 20.02 12.67
C THR A 140 1.01 21.52 12.78
N VAL A 141 1.39 22.15 11.67
CA VAL A 141 1.69 23.59 11.62
C VAL A 141 0.68 24.32 10.76
N MET A 142 0.33 25.52 11.17
CA MET A 142 -0.44 26.49 10.41
C MET A 142 0.49 27.49 9.75
N LEU A 143 0.31 27.73 8.45
CA LEU A 143 1.12 28.64 7.65
C LEU A 143 0.34 29.88 7.23
N ASN A 144 1.01 31.04 7.20
CA ASN A 144 0.50 32.25 6.56
C ASN A 144 0.80 32.24 5.04
N LYS A 145 0.34 33.28 4.32
CA LYS A 145 0.58 33.45 2.88
C LYS A 145 2.06 33.58 2.49
N LYS A 146 2.95 33.83 3.45
CA LYS A 146 4.40 33.93 3.24
C LYS A 146 5.12 32.64 3.59
N ASN A 147 4.38 31.56 3.86
CA ASN A 147 4.91 30.28 4.33
C ASN A 147 5.67 30.36 5.67
N GLU A 148 5.33 31.32 6.54
CA GLU A 148 5.83 31.36 7.91
C GLU A 148 4.87 30.60 8.83
N ILE A 149 5.38 29.94 9.87
CA ILE A 149 4.56 29.23 10.85
C ILE A 149 3.91 30.28 11.78
N ILE A 150 2.59 30.26 11.85
CA ILE A 150 1.77 31.15 12.69
C ILE A 150 1.15 30.42 13.89
N GLY A 151 1.34 29.15 14.03
CA GLY A 151 0.88 28.35 15.16
C GLY A 151 1.09 26.86 14.94
N PHE A 152 0.94 26.12 16.05
CA PHE A 152 1.00 24.67 16.08
C PHE A 152 -0.34 24.14 16.60
N ASP A 153 -0.98 23.24 15.85
CA ASP A 153 -2.16 22.53 16.35
C ASP A 153 -1.74 21.48 17.38
N LYS A 154 -2.54 21.36 18.43
CA LYS A 154 -2.32 20.35 19.47
C LYS A 154 -2.43 18.95 18.88
N GLU A 155 -1.61 18.01 19.36
CA GLU A 155 -1.59 16.59 18.97
C GLU A 155 -2.97 15.91 18.96
N ASN A 156 -3.95 16.46 19.67
CA ASN A 156 -5.31 15.96 19.83
C ASN A 156 -6.38 16.82 19.16
N SER A 157 -6.04 17.69 18.19
CA SER A 157 -7.10 18.38 17.46
C SER A 157 -7.87 17.38 16.61
N THR A 158 -9.15 17.24 16.91
CA THR A 158 -10.06 16.20 16.42
C THR A 158 -10.41 16.30 14.93
N ASN A 159 -9.83 17.23 14.18
CA ASN A 159 -10.21 17.44 12.79
C ASN A 159 -9.22 16.82 11.81
N HIS A 160 -9.12 15.47 11.82
CA HIS A 160 -8.27 14.70 10.91
C HIS A 160 -8.61 14.90 9.42
N LEU A 161 -9.78 15.43 9.07
CA LEU A 161 -10.15 15.73 7.69
C LEU A 161 -9.33 16.89 7.09
N THR A 162 -8.82 17.79 7.94
CA THR A 162 -7.95 18.88 7.50
C THR A 162 -6.48 18.46 7.36
N LEU A 163 -6.07 17.35 7.99
CA LEU A 163 -4.68 16.89 8.03
C LEU A 163 -4.07 16.64 6.66
N LYS A 164 -4.83 16.15 5.68
CA LYS A 164 -4.31 15.90 4.31
C LYS A 164 -3.75 17.15 3.63
N ASN A 165 -4.15 18.33 4.06
CA ASN A 165 -3.68 19.62 3.55
C ASN A 165 -2.75 20.36 4.52
N SER A 166 -2.43 19.74 5.66
CA SER A 166 -1.58 20.31 6.70
C SER A 166 -0.12 19.97 6.46
N PHE A 167 0.75 20.74 7.08
CA PHE A 167 2.19 20.46 7.17
C PHE A 167 2.55 20.05 8.58
N LYS A 168 3.70 19.37 8.69
CA LYS A 168 4.25 18.91 9.94
C LYS A 168 5.73 19.17 10.03
N THR A 169 6.24 19.47 11.23
CA THR A 169 7.67 19.54 11.48
C THR A 169 8.31 18.16 11.39
N THR A 170 9.55 18.11 10.90
CA THR A 170 10.30 16.87 10.75
C THR A 170 11.20 16.53 11.93
N GLY A 171 11.38 17.47 12.88
CA GLY A 171 12.37 17.34 13.95
C GLY A 171 13.75 17.88 13.59
N LEU A 172 13.85 18.65 12.50
CA LEU A 172 15.04 19.37 12.06
C LEU A 172 14.81 20.88 12.14
N TYR A 173 15.66 21.59 12.85
CA TYR A 173 15.54 23.03 13.08
C TYR A 173 16.88 23.73 12.94
N LYS A 174 16.82 25.04 12.63
CA LYS A 174 17.93 25.98 12.72
C LYS A 174 17.54 27.10 13.66
N PHE A 175 18.40 27.43 14.63
CA PHE A 175 18.21 28.52 15.57
C PHE A 175 19.43 29.43 15.56
N SER A 176 19.19 30.75 15.55
CA SER A 176 20.25 31.70 15.89
C SER A 176 20.51 31.71 17.40
N ALA A 177 21.77 31.90 17.80
CA ALA A 177 22.16 31.99 19.21
C ALA A 177 21.44 33.14 19.91
N GLN A 178 21.30 34.28 19.22
CA GLN A 178 20.64 35.47 19.76
C GLN A 178 19.16 35.21 20.07
N TYR A 179 18.42 34.62 19.12
CA TYR A 179 17.01 34.27 19.35
C TYR A 179 16.86 33.23 20.47
N PHE A 180 17.73 32.23 20.51
CA PHE A 180 17.66 31.23 21.58
C PHE A 180 17.86 31.86 22.94
N LYS A 181 18.87 32.68 23.09
CA LYS A 181 19.23 33.34 24.34
C LYS A 181 18.16 34.33 24.83
N ASP A 182 17.68 35.21 23.94
CA ASP A 182 16.85 36.35 24.33
C ASP A 182 15.36 36.02 24.31
N CYS A 183 14.93 35.10 23.46
CA CYS A 183 13.51 34.77 23.30
C CYS A 183 13.17 33.36 23.79
N TYR A 184 13.87 32.32 23.31
CA TYR A 184 13.44 30.95 23.57
C TYR A 184 13.78 30.47 24.97
N LEU A 185 15.01 30.70 25.46
CA LEU A 185 15.48 30.21 26.77
C LEU A 185 14.70 30.74 27.97
N PRO A 186 14.34 32.02 28.05
CA PRO A 186 13.53 32.53 29.19
C PRO A 186 12.18 31.82 29.31
N PHE A 187 11.50 31.56 28.19
CA PHE A 187 10.23 30.84 28.20
C PHE A 187 10.42 29.34 28.49
N LEU A 188 11.48 28.73 27.98
CA LEU A 188 11.85 27.38 28.32
C LEU A 188 12.08 27.20 29.82
N GLU A 189 12.85 28.07 30.45
CA GLU A 189 13.13 28.02 31.89
C GLU A 189 11.86 28.24 32.73
N ALA A 190 11.01 29.17 32.34
CA ALA A 190 9.73 29.44 33.02
C ALA A 190 8.80 28.21 32.89
N TYR A 191 8.72 27.62 31.70
CA TYR A 191 7.88 26.46 31.45
C TYR A 191 8.33 25.25 32.25
N LEU A 192 9.64 24.93 32.28
CA LEU A 192 10.18 23.81 33.04
C LEU A 192 10.02 23.92 34.54
N LYS A 193 9.88 25.15 35.07
CA LYS A 193 9.59 25.39 36.51
C LYS A 193 8.12 25.13 36.86
N THR A 194 7.20 25.28 35.92
CA THR A 194 5.75 25.32 36.19
C THR A 194 4.99 24.07 35.70
N SER A 195 5.57 23.29 34.81
CA SER A 195 4.89 22.13 34.20
C SER A 195 5.73 20.87 34.23
N ASN A 196 5.05 19.72 34.18
CA ASN A 196 5.70 18.43 33.97
C ASN A 196 6.47 18.40 32.64
N GLN A 197 7.65 17.82 32.64
CA GLN A 197 8.70 17.88 31.62
C GLN A 197 8.35 17.26 30.22
N GLU A 198 7.10 16.92 29.96
CA GLU A 198 6.63 16.20 28.77
C GLU A 198 6.16 17.12 27.62
N ALA A 199 6.85 18.21 27.35
CA ALA A 199 6.51 19.09 26.24
C ALA A 199 7.52 19.00 25.08
N SER A 200 7.04 19.30 23.88
CA SER A 200 7.89 19.37 22.68
C SER A 200 8.50 20.77 22.50
N LEU A 201 9.54 20.87 21.68
CA LEU A 201 10.16 22.14 21.28
C LEU A 201 9.13 23.10 20.67
N GLU A 202 8.21 22.57 19.88
CA GLU A 202 7.14 23.31 19.19
C GLU A 202 6.18 23.97 20.17
N LYS A 203 6.01 23.41 21.37
CA LYS A 203 5.15 24.00 22.40
C LYS A 203 5.63 25.40 22.83
N ILE A 204 6.94 25.54 23.01
CA ILE A 204 7.54 26.85 23.36
C ILE A 204 7.48 27.79 22.16
N LEU A 205 7.79 27.30 20.93
CA LEU A 205 7.63 28.12 19.73
C LEU A 205 6.21 28.63 19.54
N GLY A 206 5.20 27.80 19.82
CA GLY A 206 3.79 28.21 19.77
C GLY A 206 3.48 29.34 20.74
N ILE A 207 3.95 29.24 21.99
CA ILE A 207 3.80 30.29 22.99
C ILE A 207 4.48 31.59 22.52
N LEU A 208 5.68 31.51 21.96
CA LEU A 208 6.44 32.65 21.46
C LEU A 208 5.75 33.32 20.25
N ILE A 209 5.15 32.53 19.36
CA ILE A 209 4.35 33.07 18.26
C ILE A 209 3.15 33.84 18.79
N GLU A 210 2.40 33.27 19.74
CA GLU A 210 1.21 33.87 20.30
C GLU A 210 1.52 35.12 21.17
N ALA A 211 2.56 35.02 22.01
CA ALA A 211 2.87 36.07 22.99
C ALA A 211 3.72 37.22 22.42
N LEU A 212 4.66 36.91 21.51
CA LEU A 212 5.66 37.86 21.02
C LEU A 212 5.60 38.10 19.51
N ASN A 213 4.64 37.51 18.80
CA ASN A 213 4.60 37.48 17.33
C ASN A 213 5.93 37.00 16.69
N SER A 214 6.60 36.06 17.37
CA SER A 214 7.88 35.51 16.86
C SER A 214 7.71 34.90 15.48
N LYS A 215 8.66 35.17 14.58
CA LYS A 215 8.66 34.61 13.24
C LYS A 215 9.40 33.27 13.23
N VAL A 216 8.72 32.24 12.77
CA VAL A 216 9.31 30.94 12.52
C VAL A 216 9.23 30.67 11.02
N ASN A 217 10.37 30.67 10.35
CA ASN A 217 10.49 30.42 8.92
C ASN A 217 10.41 28.93 8.63
N THR A 218 10.11 28.57 7.38
CA THR A 218 10.00 27.18 6.95
C THR A 218 11.08 26.82 5.93
N CYS A 219 11.55 25.59 6.02
CA CYS A 219 12.31 24.90 4.97
C CYS A 219 11.47 23.68 4.53
N PHE A 220 11.01 23.67 3.29
CA PHE A 220 10.16 22.59 2.80
C PHE A 220 10.97 21.36 2.42
N VAL A 221 10.45 20.18 2.79
CA VAL A 221 10.85 18.93 2.17
C VAL A 221 10.22 18.89 0.77
N GLU A 222 11.01 18.90 -0.27
CA GLU A 222 10.55 18.85 -1.67
C GLU A 222 10.57 17.40 -2.17
N ASN A 223 11.69 17.02 -2.80
CA ASN A 223 11.90 15.67 -3.34
C ASN A 223 12.81 14.80 -2.43
N ASP A 224 13.27 15.34 -1.30
CA ASP A 224 14.14 14.62 -0.39
C ASP A 224 13.36 13.53 0.35
N ARG A 225 14.05 12.43 0.63
CA ARG A 225 13.53 11.40 1.52
C ARG A 225 13.89 11.73 2.96
N TRP A 226 12.95 11.50 3.83
CA TRP A 226 13.17 11.51 5.28
C TRP A 226 12.18 10.58 5.96
N TYR A 227 12.52 10.12 7.16
CA TYR A 227 11.66 9.28 7.98
C TYR A 227 12.03 9.43 9.45
N ALA A 228 11.01 9.43 10.35
CA ALA A 228 11.22 9.36 11.80
C ALA A 228 10.98 7.92 12.27
N ILE A 229 11.95 7.36 12.95
CA ILE A 229 11.94 5.96 13.39
C ILE A 229 11.50 5.93 14.86
N ASN A 230 10.29 5.43 15.12
CA ASN A 230 9.72 5.35 16.47
C ASN A 230 9.54 3.90 16.92
N ASP A 231 9.43 2.96 15.98
CA ASP A 231 9.26 1.54 16.26
C ASP A 231 9.94 0.64 15.20
N ILE A 232 9.77 -0.68 15.34
CA ILE A 232 10.38 -1.67 14.43
C ILE A 232 9.78 -1.62 13.03
N GLN A 233 8.51 -1.24 12.88
CA GLN A 233 7.87 -1.08 11.58
C GLN A 233 8.44 0.13 10.85
N ASP A 234 8.67 1.24 11.55
CA ASP A 234 9.33 2.42 11.00
C ASP A 234 10.75 2.09 10.52
N ALA A 235 11.49 1.31 11.33
CA ALA A 235 12.82 0.84 10.96
C ALA A 235 12.82 -0.02 9.69
N ASP A 236 11.83 -0.89 9.53
CA ASP A 236 11.66 -1.73 8.33
C ASP A 236 11.34 -0.88 7.09
N LEU A 237 10.43 0.09 7.22
CA LEU A 237 10.08 1.02 6.15
C LEU A 237 11.28 1.90 5.76
N ALA A 238 11.98 2.47 6.75
CA ALA A 238 13.16 3.29 6.52
C ALA A 238 14.28 2.50 5.82
N THR A 239 14.49 1.23 6.20
CA THR A 239 15.45 0.36 5.52
C THR A 239 15.12 0.23 4.03
N THR A 240 13.85 0.05 3.68
CA THR A 240 13.42 -0.05 2.28
C THR A 240 13.60 1.27 1.53
N LEU A 241 13.24 2.39 2.15
CA LEU A 241 13.29 3.72 1.53
C LEU A 241 14.71 4.23 1.30
N PHE A 242 15.65 3.90 2.19
CA PHE A 242 17.04 4.40 2.17
C PHE A 242 18.07 3.34 1.76
N SER A 243 17.62 2.14 1.38
CA SER A 243 18.55 1.12 0.88
C SER A 243 19.19 1.54 -0.44
N ALA A 244 20.50 1.36 -0.53
CA ALA A 244 21.23 1.35 -1.79
C ALA A 244 21.27 -0.06 -2.42
N ASP A 245 20.86 -1.09 -1.68
CA ASP A 245 20.78 -2.47 -2.16
C ASP A 245 19.44 -2.69 -2.88
N GLU A 246 19.51 -2.62 -4.20
CA GLU A 246 18.35 -2.84 -5.08
C GLU A 246 17.70 -4.23 -4.89
N ASN A 247 18.51 -5.25 -4.53
CA ASN A 247 18.01 -6.60 -4.30
C ASN A 247 17.15 -6.63 -3.04
N LEU A 248 17.61 -6.01 -1.96
CA LEU A 248 16.86 -5.91 -0.71
C LEU A 248 15.53 -5.15 -0.89
N VAL A 249 15.56 -4.02 -1.62
CA VAL A 249 14.34 -3.25 -1.94
C VAL A 249 13.36 -4.12 -2.73
N ALA A 250 13.83 -4.78 -3.76
CA ALA A 250 13.01 -5.63 -4.61
C ALA A 250 12.42 -6.81 -3.82
N GLU A 251 13.22 -7.51 -3.02
CA GLU A 251 12.77 -8.62 -2.19
C GLU A 251 11.66 -8.19 -1.21
N LYS A 252 11.88 -7.10 -0.46
CA LYS A 252 10.90 -6.56 0.47
C LYS A 252 9.61 -6.13 -0.22
N MET A 253 9.70 -5.39 -1.32
CA MET A 253 8.53 -4.89 -2.05
C MET A 253 7.72 -6.04 -2.65
N PHE A 254 8.35 -7.02 -3.28
CA PHE A 254 7.64 -8.18 -3.85
C PHE A 254 7.15 -9.16 -2.79
N GLY A 255 7.82 -9.26 -1.64
CA GLY A 255 7.43 -10.12 -0.52
C GLY A 255 6.26 -9.59 0.33
N SER A 256 5.93 -8.30 0.24
CA SER A 256 4.93 -7.66 1.13
C SER A 256 3.47 -8.05 0.84
N TRP A 257 3.16 -8.53 -0.36
CA TRP A 257 1.81 -8.98 -0.78
C TRP A 257 0.67 -7.99 -0.47
N GLY A 258 0.96 -6.68 -0.47
CA GLY A 258 0.02 -5.61 -0.16
C GLY A 258 0.61 -4.50 0.70
N GLY A 259 -0.24 -3.57 1.11
CA GLY A 259 0.19 -2.45 1.96
C GLY A 259 1.04 -1.39 1.25
N TYR A 260 1.05 -1.38 -0.08
CA TYR A 260 1.84 -0.44 -0.88
C TYR A 260 1.42 1.02 -0.72
N TRP A 261 0.27 1.29 -0.11
CA TRP A 261 -0.13 2.64 0.32
C TRP A 261 0.86 3.28 1.32
N ARG A 262 1.74 2.49 1.95
CA ARG A 262 2.85 2.98 2.77
C ARG A 262 3.99 3.57 1.93
N TYR A 263 4.00 3.29 0.63
CA TYR A 263 5.01 3.72 -0.33
C TYR A 263 4.36 4.51 -1.48
N PRO A 264 3.83 5.73 -1.21
CA PRO A 264 3.02 6.49 -2.18
C PRO A 264 3.78 6.91 -3.44
N GLN A 265 5.12 6.84 -3.43
CA GLN A 265 5.96 7.12 -4.60
C GLN A 265 5.93 6.00 -5.64
N TYR A 266 5.50 4.79 -5.26
CA TYR A 266 5.44 3.65 -6.18
C TYR A 266 4.06 3.54 -6.82
N LEU A 267 4.05 3.31 -8.13
CA LEU A 267 2.85 3.08 -8.91
C LEU A 267 2.60 1.57 -9.07
N ASP A 268 1.45 1.10 -8.64
CA ASP A 268 1.12 -0.32 -8.57
C ASP A 268 0.36 -0.80 -9.80
N TYR A 269 1.00 -1.65 -10.63
CA TYR A 269 0.42 -2.40 -11.75
C TYR A 269 0.25 -3.90 -11.45
N PHE A 270 0.46 -4.29 -10.20
CA PHE A 270 0.35 -5.68 -9.77
C PHE A 270 -1.07 -6.06 -9.37
N TYR A 271 -1.79 -5.16 -8.67
CA TYR A 271 -3.15 -5.40 -8.19
C TYR A 271 -4.22 -4.88 -9.15
N LEU A 272 -5.22 -5.73 -9.38
CA LEU A 272 -6.22 -5.59 -10.42
C LEU A 272 -7.48 -4.92 -9.86
N VAL A 273 -7.49 -3.61 -9.76
CA VAL A 273 -8.59 -2.83 -9.18
C VAL A 273 -8.92 -1.66 -10.12
N THR A 274 -10.22 -1.41 -10.37
CA THR A 274 -10.64 -0.27 -11.21
C THR A 274 -10.26 1.06 -10.56
N PRO A 275 -9.72 2.03 -11.33
CA PRO A 275 -9.45 3.38 -10.83
C PRO A 275 -10.66 4.32 -10.87
N TYR A 276 -11.77 3.93 -11.56
CA TYR A 276 -12.89 4.81 -11.85
C TYR A 276 -14.06 4.72 -10.85
N TYR A 277 -13.99 3.77 -9.93
CA TYR A 277 -14.99 3.56 -8.89
C TYR A 277 -14.29 3.08 -7.60
N PRO A 278 -14.81 3.40 -6.39
CA PRO A 278 -16.05 4.10 -6.06
C PRO A 278 -16.01 5.63 -6.30
N THR A 279 -17.19 6.24 -6.43
CA THR A 279 -17.31 7.70 -6.56
C THR A 279 -16.99 8.41 -5.24
N LYS A 280 -16.63 9.70 -5.34
CA LYS A 280 -16.40 10.53 -4.14
C LYS A 280 -17.64 10.56 -3.23
N ALA A 281 -18.84 10.63 -3.79
CA ALA A 281 -20.08 10.66 -3.02
C ALA A 281 -20.29 9.40 -2.18
N LEU A 282 -20.02 8.21 -2.75
CA LEU A 282 -20.09 6.95 -2.00
C LEU A 282 -19.04 6.90 -0.90
N VAL A 283 -17.81 7.37 -1.16
CA VAL A 283 -16.75 7.42 -0.14
C VAL A 283 -17.12 8.38 1.00
N GLU A 284 -17.74 9.53 0.71
CA GLU A 284 -18.20 10.45 1.76
C GLU A 284 -19.36 9.87 2.57
N GLU A 285 -20.26 9.07 1.95
CA GLU A 285 -21.31 8.37 2.70
C GLU A 285 -20.73 7.32 3.67
N LEU A 286 -19.68 6.57 3.25
CA LEU A 286 -18.94 5.66 4.14
C LEU A 286 -18.28 6.42 5.32
N LYS A 287 -17.66 7.57 5.05
CA LYS A 287 -17.02 8.39 6.10
C LYS A 287 -18.04 8.96 7.08
N ALA A 288 -19.23 9.37 6.61
CA ALA A 288 -20.29 9.90 7.46
C ALA A 288 -20.80 8.89 8.48
N ASN A 289 -20.67 7.59 8.19
CA ASN A 289 -21.09 6.51 9.08
C ASN A 289 -19.91 5.77 9.74
N PHE A 290 -18.68 6.34 9.65
CA PHE A 290 -17.46 5.66 10.06
C PHE A 290 -17.47 5.20 11.52
N GLU A 291 -17.94 6.05 12.44
CA GLU A 291 -17.94 5.77 13.88
C GLU A 291 -18.90 4.62 14.21
N ASP A 292 -20.13 4.65 13.68
CA ASP A 292 -21.11 3.58 13.89
C ASP A 292 -20.57 2.23 13.33
N LEU A 293 -19.98 2.27 12.15
CA LEU A 293 -19.43 1.07 11.51
C LEU A 293 -18.18 0.53 12.21
N LEU A 294 -17.43 1.39 12.91
CA LEU A 294 -16.25 1.00 13.66
C LEU A 294 -16.63 0.36 15.01
N PHE A 295 -17.65 0.86 15.66
CA PHE A 295 -18.02 0.44 17.02
C PHE A 295 -19.06 -0.67 17.09
N GLN A 296 -19.74 -1.01 15.96
CA GLN A 296 -20.79 -2.02 15.92
C GLN A 296 -20.34 -3.28 15.19
N TYR A 297 -20.78 -4.43 15.69
CA TYR A 297 -20.64 -5.68 14.95
C TYR A 297 -21.51 -5.67 13.70
N PRO A 298 -21.06 -6.32 12.60
CA PRO A 298 -21.92 -6.55 11.44
C PRO A 298 -23.07 -7.51 11.80
N SER A 299 -24.08 -7.53 10.94
CA SER A 299 -25.16 -8.53 11.01
C SER A 299 -24.62 -9.93 10.71
N GLY A 300 -25.41 -10.95 11.08
CA GLY A 300 -25.08 -12.33 10.74
C GLY A 300 -25.36 -12.67 9.26
N MET A 301 -24.90 -13.85 8.84
CA MET A 301 -25.01 -14.37 7.47
C MET A 301 -26.40 -14.25 6.85
N LYS A 302 -27.47 -14.42 7.64
CA LYS A 302 -28.86 -14.32 7.13
C LYS A 302 -29.15 -12.94 6.55
N VAL A 303 -28.78 -11.86 7.24
CA VAL A 303 -28.98 -10.49 6.77
C VAL A 303 -28.05 -10.19 5.59
N ASN A 304 -26.79 -10.57 5.69
CA ASN A 304 -25.80 -10.32 4.65
C ASN A 304 -26.14 -11.06 3.35
N ALA A 305 -26.61 -12.30 3.42
CA ALA A 305 -27.11 -13.04 2.26
C ALA A 305 -28.36 -12.40 1.62
N MET A 306 -29.25 -11.79 2.44
CA MET A 306 -30.40 -11.04 1.94
C MET A 306 -29.98 -9.78 1.17
N LEU A 307 -29.01 -9.02 1.70
CA LEU A 307 -28.47 -7.83 1.03
C LEU A 307 -27.80 -8.19 -0.29
N ALA A 308 -26.99 -9.25 -0.31
CA ALA A 308 -26.35 -9.74 -1.51
C ALA A 308 -27.37 -10.27 -2.53
N ALA A 309 -28.38 -11.03 -2.09
CA ALA A 309 -29.45 -11.55 -2.95
C ALA A 309 -30.21 -10.40 -3.66
N LYS A 310 -30.52 -9.33 -2.93
CA LYS A 310 -31.14 -8.12 -3.48
C LYS A 310 -30.25 -7.45 -4.53
N GLU A 311 -28.96 -7.34 -4.26
CA GLU A 311 -27.99 -6.67 -5.15
C GLU A 311 -27.79 -7.44 -6.45
N PHE A 312 -27.74 -8.77 -6.38
CA PHE A 312 -27.46 -9.64 -7.53
C PHE A 312 -28.70 -10.26 -8.17
N GLY A 313 -29.90 -10.01 -7.64
CA GLY A 313 -31.15 -10.48 -8.24
C GLY A 313 -31.39 -11.99 -8.13
N VAL A 314 -30.89 -12.65 -7.09
CA VAL A 314 -31.00 -14.10 -6.89
C VAL A 314 -31.71 -14.43 -5.56
N LYS A 315 -32.14 -15.67 -5.39
CA LYS A 315 -32.73 -16.13 -4.13
C LYS A 315 -31.70 -16.13 -3.00
N GLN A 316 -32.14 -15.80 -1.78
CA GLN A 316 -31.27 -15.72 -0.61
C GLN A 316 -30.62 -17.06 -0.23
N GLU A 317 -31.32 -18.17 -0.46
CA GLU A 317 -30.79 -19.52 -0.28
C GLU A 317 -29.67 -19.89 -1.26
N ASN A 318 -29.63 -19.27 -2.43
CA ASN A 318 -28.69 -19.55 -3.50
C ASN A 318 -27.37 -18.76 -3.38
N ILE A 319 -27.22 -17.85 -2.42
CA ILE A 319 -26.05 -16.98 -2.31
C ILE A 319 -25.40 -17.04 -0.94
N ILE A 320 -24.09 -17.04 -0.93
CA ILE A 320 -23.25 -16.81 0.26
C ILE A 320 -22.30 -15.65 0.01
N ILE A 321 -22.03 -14.89 1.07
CA ILE A 321 -21.07 -13.80 1.07
C ILE A 321 -19.86 -14.15 1.94
N GLY A 322 -18.66 -13.74 1.50
CA GLY A 322 -17.42 -14.04 2.18
C GLY A 322 -16.48 -12.86 2.34
N ASN A 323 -15.50 -13.02 3.20
CA ASN A 323 -14.38 -12.10 3.41
C ASN A 323 -13.42 -12.13 2.21
N GLY A 324 -13.90 -11.58 1.09
CA GLY A 324 -13.34 -11.74 -0.25
C GLY A 324 -13.64 -13.10 -0.87
N ALA A 325 -13.47 -13.20 -2.18
CA ALA A 325 -13.64 -14.47 -2.89
C ALA A 325 -12.72 -15.58 -2.36
N ALA A 326 -11.54 -15.23 -1.83
CA ALA A 326 -10.57 -16.21 -1.32
C ALA A 326 -11.12 -17.09 -0.17
N GLU A 327 -11.96 -16.54 0.72
CA GLU A 327 -12.64 -17.33 1.75
C GLU A 327 -13.61 -18.34 1.13
N LEU A 328 -14.38 -17.89 0.14
CA LEU A 328 -15.36 -18.74 -0.54
C LEU A 328 -14.68 -19.79 -1.42
N ILE A 329 -13.58 -19.45 -2.08
CA ILE A 329 -12.74 -20.41 -2.82
C ILE A 329 -12.24 -21.49 -1.86
N LYS A 330 -11.70 -21.10 -0.70
CA LYS A 330 -11.25 -22.05 0.31
C LYS A 330 -12.39 -22.99 0.73
N SER A 331 -13.56 -22.44 1.02
CA SER A 331 -14.73 -23.21 1.48
C SER A 331 -15.24 -24.16 0.39
N ILE A 332 -15.51 -23.68 -0.84
CA ILE A 332 -16.00 -24.56 -1.91
C ILE A 332 -14.98 -25.64 -2.29
N MET A 333 -13.68 -25.30 -2.35
CA MET A 333 -12.63 -26.25 -2.69
C MET A 333 -12.49 -27.38 -1.66
N SER A 334 -12.89 -27.19 -0.41
CA SER A 334 -12.95 -28.27 0.60
C SER A 334 -14.04 -29.29 0.33
N THR A 335 -15.02 -28.98 -0.51
CA THR A 335 -16.06 -29.90 -0.97
C THR A 335 -15.70 -30.66 -2.26
N ILE A 336 -14.60 -30.27 -2.91
CA ILE A 336 -14.17 -30.85 -4.17
C ILE A 336 -13.40 -32.15 -3.87
N THR A 337 -13.75 -33.19 -4.59
CA THR A 337 -13.07 -34.49 -4.57
C THR A 337 -12.93 -35.03 -5.97
N GLY A 338 -11.88 -35.81 -6.23
CA GLY A 338 -11.66 -36.49 -7.51
C GLY A 338 -11.03 -35.59 -8.58
N ARG A 339 -10.97 -36.13 -9.78
CA ARG A 339 -10.25 -35.50 -10.91
C ARG A 339 -10.90 -34.20 -11.34
N THR A 340 -10.13 -33.12 -11.29
CA THR A 340 -10.60 -31.75 -11.54
C THR A 340 -9.88 -31.15 -12.75
N GLY A 341 -10.65 -30.69 -13.73
CA GLY A 341 -10.16 -30.00 -14.91
C GLY A 341 -9.78 -28.55 -14.62
N PHE A 342 -8.62 -28.11 -15.11
CA PHE A 342 -8.16 -26.73 -15.08
C PHE A 342 -7.67 -26.28 -16.46
N ILE A 343 -7.92 -25.03 -16.79
CA ILE A 343 -7.31 -24.38 -17.97
C ILE A 343 -6.03 -23.70 -17.50
N LYS A 344 -4.90 -23.92 -18.18
CA LYS A 344 -3.60 -23.35 -17.81
C LYS A 344 -3.05 -22.43 -18.92
N PRO A 345 -2.48 -21.27 -18.56
CA PRO A 345 -2.25 -20.75 -17.21
C PRO A 345 -3.52 -20.20 -16.57
N THR A 346 -3.64 -20.26 -15.23
CA THR A 346 -4.83 -19.80 -14.53
C THR A 346 -4.50 -19.11 -13.19
N PHE A 347 -5.56 -18.74 -12.44
CA PHE A 347 -5.44 -18.23 -11.07
C PHE A 347 -5.16 -19.40 -10.11
N GLU A 348 -3.95 -19.42 -9.54
CA GLU A 348 -3.41 -20.56 -8.78
C GLU A 348 -4.13 -20.86 -7.45
N GLU A 349 -5.00 -19.98 -6.98
CA GLU A 349 -5.72 -20.21 -5.71
C GLU A 349 -6.59 -21.48 -5.77
N TYR A 350 -7.14 -21.82 -6.95
CA TYR A 350 -7.92 -23.04 -7.12
C TYR A 350 -7.04 -24.29 -7.17
N PRO A 351 -6.09 -24.43 -8.12
CA PRO A 351 -5.29 -25.65 -8.21
C PRO A 351 -4.42 -25.88 -6.96
N ASN A 352 -3.94 -24.84 -6.30
CA ASN A 352 -3.15 -24.99 -5.06
C ASN A 352 -3.94 -25.60 -3.87
N ARG A 353 -5.26 -25.77 -4.00
CA ARG A 353 -6.12 -26.41 -2.99
C ARG A 353 -6.28 -27.93 -3.16
N LEU A 354 -5.78 -28.47 -4.25
CA LEU A 354 -5.84 -29.89 -4.58
C LEU A 354 -4.43 -30.46 -4.72
N THR A 355 -4.31 -31.78 -4.61
CA THR A 355 -3.06 -32.49 -4.91
C THR A 355 -2.84 -32.54 -6.43
N LYS A 356 -1.59 -32.73 -6.87
CA LYS A 356 -1.28 -32.78 -8.31
C LYS A 356 -1.93 -33.95 -9.02
N GLU A 357 -2.17 -35.05 -8.32
CA GLU A 357 -2.81 -36.26 -8.80
C GLU A 357 -4.28 -36.04 -9.18
N GLU A 358 -4.92 -35.05 -8.53
CA GLU A 358 -6.30 -34.68 -8.83
C GLU A 358 -6.43 -33.72 -10.01
N HIS A 359 -5.33 -33.14 -10.49
CA HIS A 359 -5.35 -32.19 -11.60
C HIS A 359 -5.44 -32.91 -12.96
N VAL A 360 -6.29 -32.35 -13.83
CA VAL A 360 -6.30 -32.61 -15.25
C VAL A 360 -6.16 -31.28 -15.97
N ASP A 361 -4.93 -30.93 -16.32
CA ASP A 361 -4.59 -29.61 -16.84
C ASP A 361 -4.71 -29.55 -18.37
N PHE A 362 -5.45 -28.56 -18.87
CA PHE A 362 -5.50 -28.20 -20.29
C PHE A 362 -4.59 -26.99 -20.51
N TYR A 363 -3.39 -27.21 -21.03
CA TYR A 363 -2.44 -26.16 -21.36
C TYR A 363 -2.80 -25.49 -22.69
N ILE A 364 -3.10 -24.21 -22.66
CA ILE A 364 -3.39 -23.43 -23.87
C ILE A 364 -2.08 -23.13 -24.60
N THR A 365 -2.02 -23.55 -25.87
CA THR A 365 -0.83 -23.41 -26.73
C THR A 365 -1.02 -22.40 -27.87
N THR A 366 -2.21 -21.84 -28.04
CA THR A 366 -2.46 -20.77 -29.01
C THR A 366 -1.63 -19.54 -28.70
N GLU A 367 -1.17 -18.82 -29.72
CA GLU A 367 -0.29 -17.65 -29.51
C GLU A 367 -0.89 -16.56 -28.62
N ASN A 368 -2.21 -16.35 -28.69
CA ASN A 368 -2.92 -15.35 -27.90
C ASN A 368 -3.63 -15.95 -26.68
N PHE A 369 -3.32 -17.20 -26.32
CA PHE A 369 -3.98 -17.91 -25.21
C PHE A 369 -5.50 -17.96 -25.35
N THR A 370 -5.99 -17.94 -26.60
CA THR A 370 -7.41 -18.02 -26.92
C THR A 370 -7.90 -19.46 -26.91
N TYR A 371 -9.07 -19.67 -26.39
CA TYR A 371 -9.84 -20.92 -26.38
C TYR A 371 -11.31 -20.60 -26.16
N ASP A 372 -12.18 -21.52 -26.55
CA ASP A 372 -13.63 -21.41 -26.38
C ASP A 372 -14.22 -22.64 -25.67
N ALA A 373 -15.55 -22.70 -25.59
CA ALA A 373 -16.25 -23.79 -24.94
C ALA A 373 -16.06 -25.13 -25.70
N ASP A 374 -15.99 -25.10 -27.02
CA ASP A 374 -15.82 -26.31 -27.85
C ASP A 374 -14.41 -26.89 -27.64
N ASP A 375 -13.38 -26.05 -27.50
CA ASP A 375 -12.00 -26.48 -27.17
C ASP A 375 -11.96 -27.21 -25.83
N ILE A 376 -12.63 -26.65 -24.83
CA ILE A 376 -12.70 -27.21 -23.46
C ILE A 376 -13.41 -28.56 -23.50
N ILE A 377 -14.59 -28.64 -24.13
CA ILE A 377 -15.37 -29.89 -24.26
C ILE A 377 -14.54 -30.94 -24.97
N ASN A 378 -13.94 -30.60 -26.10
CA ASN A 378 -13.13 -31.55 -26.89
C ASN A 378 -11.93 -32.07 -26.09
N TYR A 379 -11.30 -31.24 -25.27
CA TYR A 379 -10.18 -31.70 -24.46
C TYR A 379 -10.61 -32.63 -23.32
N PHE A 380 -11.72 -32.30 -22.61
CA PHE A 380 -12.10 -33.01 -21.39
C PHE A 380 -13.06 -34.18 -21.60
N LYS A 381 -13.73 -34.30 -22.74
CA LYS A 381 -14.75 -35.36 -23.00
C LYS A 381 -14.30 -36.80 -22.71
N ASP A 382 -12.99 -37.08 -22.84
CA ASP A 382 -12.41 -38.41 -22.63
C ASP A 382 -11.47 -38.45 -21.39
N LYS A 383 -11.57 -37.49 -20.45
CA LYS A 383 -10.62 -37.36 -19.34
C LYS A 383 -11.16 -37.80 -17.97
N GLU A 384 -12.40 -38.26 -17.90
CA GLU A 384 -13.05 -38.73 -16.65
C GLU A 384 -12.93 -37.71 -15.50
N ILE A 385 -13.16 -36.42 -15.78
CA ILE A 385 -13.21 -35.38 -14.72
C ILE A 385 -14.59 -35.37 -14.08
N VAL A 386 -14.62 -35.03 -12.77
CA VAL A 386 -15.86 -34.86 -12.02
C VAL A 386 -16.10 -33.39 -11.61
N ASN A 387 -15.05 -32.58 -11.75
CA ASN A 387 -15.13 -31.13 -11.55
C ASN A 387 -14.42 -30.41 -12.68
N LEU A 388 -14.88 -29.21 -13.02
CA LEU A 388 -14.24 -28.31 -13.97
C LEU A 388 -14.22 -26.90 -13.38
N ILE A 389 -13.07 -26.25 -13.36
CA ILE A 389 -12.89 -24.92 -12.79
C ILE A 389 -12.33 -23.96 -13.83
N LEU A 390 -13.02 -22.86 -14.05
CA LEU A 390 -12.69 -21.82 -15.02
C LEU A 390 -12.64 -20.44 -14.36
N VAL A 391 -11.80 -19.57 -14.88
CA VAL A 391 -11.82 -18.13 -14.61
C VAL A 391 -12.25 -17.42 -15.88
N ASN A 392 -13.32 -16.66 -15.87
CA ASN A 392 -13.85 -16.01 -17.07
C ASN A 392 -14.21 -14.53 -16.82
N PRO A 393 -13.46 -13.55 -17.38
CA PRO A 393 -12.24 -13.66 -18.19
C PRO A 393 -11.04 -14.31 -17.47
N GLU A 394 -10.24 -15.09 -18.21
CA GLU A 394 -9.13 -15.86 -17.67
C GLU A 394 -7.98 -14.99 -17.12
N ASN A 395 -7.41 -15.40 -16.02
CA ASN A 395 -6.27 -14.74 -15.38
C ASN A 395 -5.02 -15.66 -15.45
N PRO A 396 -4.03 -15.37 -16.31
CA PRO A 396 -3.57 -14.02 -16.67
C PRO A 396 -3.88 -13.53 -18.09
N SER A 397 -4.42 -14.32 -18.99
CA SER A 397 -4.51 -13.99 -20.42
C SER A 397 -5.56 -12.93 -20.74
N GLY A 398 -6.66 -12.88 -19.97
CA GLY A 398 -7.82 -12.03 -20.26
C GLY A 398 -8.73 -12.61 -21.35
N ASN A 399 -8.52 -13.89 -21.77
CA ASN A 399 -9.42 -14.57 -22.68
C ASN A 399 -10.84 -14.65 -22.09
N TYR A 400 -11.84 -14.42 -22.90
CA TYR A 400 -13.24 -14.41 -22.49
C TYR A 400 -14.06 -15.34 -23.37
N ILE A 401 -14.80 -16.24 -22.74
CA ILE A 401 -15.82 -17.06 -23.38
C ILE A 401 -17.15 -16.36 -23.22
N ASP A 402 -17.77 -15.99 -24.36
CA ASP A 402 -19.07 -15.30 -24.35
C ASP A 402 -20.18 -16.17 -23.76
N LYS A 403 -21.27 -15.53 -23.34
CA LYS A 403 -22.37 -16.20 -22.63
C LYS A 403 -23.04 -17.28 -23.49
N LYS A 404 -23.13 -17.09 -24.81
CA LYS A 404 -23.70 -18.07 -25.72
C LYS A 404 -22.83 -19.33 -25.82
N SER A 405 -21.53 -19.16 -25.97
CA SER A 405 -20.57 -20.26 -25.96
C SER A 405 -20.52 -20.94 -24.59
N MET A 406 -20.58 -20.16 -23.50
CA MET A 406 -20.61 -20.70 -22.14
C MET A 406 -21.83 -21.59 -21.91
N ARG A 407 -23.00 -21.30 -22.53
CA ARG A 407 -24.18 -22.16 -22.42
C ARG A 407 -23.93 -23.57 -22.90
N LYS A 408 -23.18 -23.79 -23.97
CA LYS A 408 -22.79 -25.14 -24.44
C LYS A 408 -22.02 -25.88 -23.34
N LEU A 409 -21.12 -25.19 -22.66
CA LEU A 409 -20.31 -25.78 -21.60
C LEU A 409 -21.17 -26.15 -20.38
N LEU A 410 -22.14 -25.29 -20.03
CA LEU A 410 -23.12 -25.54 -18.97
C LEU A 410 -23.94 -26.83 -19.28
N GLU A 411 -24.47 -26.95 -20.49
CA GLU A 411 -25.23 -28.11 -20.94
C GLU A 411 -24.37 -29.38 -20.89
N TRP A 412 -23.15 -29.34 -21.45
CA TRP A 412 -22.23 -30.46 -21.45
C TRP A 412 -21.85 -30.91 -20.03
N THR A 413 -21.54 -30.00 -19.13
CA THR A 413 -21.17 -30.32 -17.73
C THR A 413 -22.34 -30.91 -16.96
N ARG A 414 -23.58 -30.38 -17.16
CA ARG A 414 -24.79 -30.94 -16.58
C ARG A 414 -25.04 -32.37 -17.03
N ASP A 415 -24.99 -32.60 -18.34
CA ASP A 415 -25.30 -33.90 -18.95
C ASP A 415 -24.27 -34.98 -18.56
N ASN A 416 -23.01 -34.56 -18.28
CA ASN A 416 -21.94 -35.43 -17.80
C ASN A 416 -21.77 -35.43 -16.27
N LYS A 417 -22.66 -34.78 -15.51
CA LYS A 417 -22.63 -34.70 -14.05
C LYS A 417 -21.33 -34.13 -13.49
N ILE A 418 -20.74 -33.20 -14.20
CA ILE A 418 -19.52 -32.47 -13.80
C ILE A 418 -19.92 -31.24 -13.01
N LYS A 419 -19.35 -31.08 -11.80
CA LYS A 419 -19.48 -29.85 -11.02
C LYS A 419 -18.68 -28.75 -11.72
N LEU A 420 -19.34 -27.63 -12.07
CA LEU A 420 -18.72 -26.52 -12.78
C LEU A 420 -18.59 -25.30 -11.86
N ILE A 421 -17.34 -24.87 -11.62
CA ILE A 421 -17.05 -23.65 -10.88
C ILE A 421 -16.51 -22.61 -11.86
N ILE A 422 -17.18 -21.45 -11.91
CA ILE A 422 -16.77 -20.32 -12.77
C ILE A 422 -16.47 -19.12 -11.89
N ASP A 423 -15.25 -18.60 -12.00
CA ASP A 423 -14.84 -17.36 -11.34
C ASP A 423 -15.09 -16.16 -12.27
N GLU A 424 -16.10 -15.38 -11.97
CA GLU A 424 -16.50 -14.17 -12.68
C GLU A 424 -15.91 -12.88 -12.07
N SER A 425 -14.80 -12.94 -11.35
CA SER A 425 -14.21 -11.76 -10.68
C SER A 425 -13.87 -10.61 -11.64
N PHE A 426 -13.79 -10.87 -12.94
CA PHE A 426 -13.46 -9.87 -13.97
C PHE A 426 -14.54 -9.66 -15.02
N VAL A 427 -15.67 -10.35 -14.93
CA VAL A 427 -16.73 -10.35 -15.96
C VAL A 427 -17.35 -8.98 -16.22
N ASP A 428 -17.42 -8.12 -15.21
CA ASP A 428 -18.02 -6.76 -15.36
C ASP A 428 -17.25 -5.87 -16.34
N PHE A 429 -15.98 -6.20 -16.61
CA PHE A 429 -15.13 -5.42 -17.50
C PHE A 429 -15.32 -5.72 -18.99
N VAL A 430 -15.91 -6.86 -19.35
CA VAL A 430 -16.07 -7.28 -20.75
C VAL A 430 -17.01 -6.36 -21.54
N ASP A 431 -16.88 -6.40 -22.87
CA ASP A 431 -17.69 -5.54 -23.76
C ASP A 431 -19.11 -6.07 -23.98
N GLU A 432 -19.34 -7.36 -23.71
CA GLU A 432 -20.66 -7.99 -23.83
C GLU A 432 -21.67 -7.38 -22.87
N GLU A 433 -22.90 -7.21 -23.31
CA GLU A 433 -24.03 -6.80 -22.45
C GLU A 433 -24.49 -7.97 -21.59
N ASN A 434 -24.69 -7.74 -20.29
CA ASN A 434 -25.15 -8.75 -19.33
C ASN A 434 -24.32 -10.06 -19.36
N PRO A 435 -23.01 -10.00 -19.22
CA PRO A 435 -22.11 -11.13 -19.45
C PRO A 435 -22.13 -12.16 -18.30
N THR A 436 -22.72 -11.83 -17.15
CA THR A 436 -22.70 -12.68 -15.96
C THR A 436 -23.65 -13.87 -16.08
N LEU A 437 -23.27 -14.98 -15.46
CA LEU A 437 -24.14 -16.15 -15.25
C LEU A 437 -24.92 -16.08 -13.94
N ILE A 438 -24.76 -15.02 -13.15
CA ILE A 438 -25.54 -14.78 -11.92
C ILE A 438 -26.92 -14.28 -12.33
N GLU A 439 -27.72 -15.19 -12.83
CA GLU A 439 -29.14 -15.01 -13.20
C GLU A 439 -29.93 -16.16 -12.63
N GLN A 440 -31.08 -15.88 -11.99
CA GLN A 440 -31.85 -16.93 -11.30
C GLN A 440 -32.28 -18.04 -12.24
N GLU A 441 -32.67 -17.70 -13.47
CA GLU A 441 -33.10 -18.68 -14.49
C GLU A 441 -31.97 -19.63 -14.87
N ILE A 442 -30.74 -19.13 -15.01
CA ILE A 442 -29.55 -19.96 -15.31
C ILE A 442 -29.25 -20.88 -14.12
N LEU A 443 -29.31 -20.35 -12.90
CA LEU A 443 -29.04 -21.14 -11.70
C LEU A 443 -30.10 -22.24 -11.51
N ASP A 444 -31.39 -21.95 -11.73
CA ASP A 444 -32.46 -22.93 -11.60
C ASP A 444 -32.36 -24.03 -12.67
N GLU A 445 -31.78 -23.74 -13.85
CA GLU A 445 -31.55 -24.72 -14.93
C GLU A 445 -30.30 -25.59 -14.71
N PHE A 446 -29.25 -25.01 -14.06
CA PHE A 446 -27.94 -25.66 -13.91
C PHE A 446 -27.53 -25.77 -12.44
N ASN A 447 -28.06 -26.78 -11.73
CA ASN A 447 -27.77 -26.96 -10.29
C ASN A 447 -26.31 -27.41 -10.00
N ASN A 448 -25.57 -27.84 -11.02
CA ASN A 448 -24.15 -28.17 -10.96
C ASN A 448 -23.24 -26.94 -11.13
N LEU A 449 -23.80 -25.75 -11.37
CA LEU A 449 -23.06 -24.48 -11.54
C LEU A 449 -22.85 -23.77 -10.21
N TYR A 450 -21.60 -23.32 -10.02
CA TYR A 450 -21.20 -22.44 -8.91
C TYR A 450 -20.45 -21.25 -9.49
N VAL A 451 -20.96 -20.04 -9.25
CA VAL A 451 -20.35 -18.80 -9.73
C VAL A 451 -19.72 -18.07 -8.57
N VAL A 452 -18.39 -17.89 -8.62
CA VAL A 452 -17.62 -17.10 -7.65
C VAL A 452 -17.38 -15.71 -8.23
N LYS A 453 -17.53 -14.67 -7.41
CA LYS A 453 -17.28 -13.29 -7.84
C LYS A 453 -16.63 -12.46 -6.74
N SER A 454 -15.46 -11.86 -7.05
CA SER A 454 -14.83 -10.88 -6.19
C SER A 454 -15.44 -9.50 -6.41
N ILE A 455 -15.95 -8.90 -5.36
CA ILE A 455 -16.48 -7.52 -5.39
C ILE A 455 -15.34 -6.50 -5.39
N SER A 456 -14.14 -6.88 -4.98
CA SER A 456 -12.99 -5.97 -4.84
C SER A 456 -12.50 -5.36 -6.16
N LYS A 457 -12.76 -5.99 -7.30
CA LYS A 457 -12.14 -5.67 -8.59
C LYS A 457 -12.88 -4.54 -9.32
N SER A 458 -14.06 -4.83 -9.82
CA SER A 458 -14.89 -3.90 -10.59
C SER A 458 -15.52 -2.80 -9.71
N TYR A 459 -15.82 -3.11 -8.46
CA TYR A 459 -16.34 -2.13 -7.51
C TYR A 459 -15.26 -1.29 -6.81
N GLY A 460 -13.97 -1.54 -7.07
CA GLY A 460 -12.88 -0.70 -6.60
C GLY A 460 -12.67 -0.62 -5.08
N VAL A 461 -13.14 -1.63 -4.34
CA VAL A 461 -13.14 -1.66 -2.86
C VAL A 461 -12.38 -2.85 -2.27
N PRO A 462 -11.11 -3.07 -2.63
CA PRO A 462 -10.36 -4.24 -2.17
C PRO A 462 -10.19 -4.28 -0.66
N GLY A 463 -10.16 -3.13 0.01
CA GLY A 463 -10.04 -3.01 1.47
C GLY A 463 -11.27 -3.51 2.23
N LEU A 464 -12.46 -3.52 1.62
CA LEU A 464 -13.68 -4.03 2.25
C LEU A 464 -13.73 -5.55 2.34
N ARG A 465 -12.92 -6.24 1.52
CA ARG A 465 -12.86 -7.70 1.51
C ARG A 465 -14.22 -8.37 1.26
N LEU A 466 -14.83 -8.09 0.11
CA LEU A 466 -16.12 -8.67 -0.28
C LEU A 466 -15.96 -9.65 -1.45
N GLY A 467 -16.66 -10.78 -1.34
CA GLY A 467 -16.86 -11.75 -2.41
C GLY A 467 -18.18 -12.48 -2.23
N ILE A 468 -18.73 -13.02 -3.30
CA ILE A 468 -19.91 -13.85 -3.29
C ILE A 468 -19.66 -15.18 -4.01
N LEU A 469 -20.44 -16.19 -3.64
CA LEU A 469 -20.60 -17.41 -4.39
C LEU A 469 -22.10 -17.70 -4.52
N VAL A 470 -22.52 -18.08 -5.71
CA VAL A 470 -23.92 -18.31 -6.07
C VAL A 470 -24.08 -19.69 -6.69
N SER A 471 -25.09 -20.45 -6.27
CA SER A 471 -25.50 -21.73 -6.84
C SER A 471 -26.92 -22.07 -6.45
N SER A 472 -27.62 -22.85 -7.26
CA SER A 472 -28.90 -23.44 -6.86
C SER A 472 -28.78 -24.74 -6.05
N ASP A 473 -27.58 -25.26 -5.85
CA ASP A 473 -27.29 -26.31 -4.87
C ASP A 473 -27.36 -25.74 -3.45
N ILE A 474 -28.59 -25.67 -2.93
CA ILE A 474 -28.88 -25.08 -1.61
C ILE A 474 -28.24 -25.85 -0.46
N GLU A 475 -27.96 -27.14 -0.62
CA GLU A 475 -27.32 -27.97 0.41
C GLU A 475 -25.83 -27.55 0.57
N THR A 476 -25.12 -27.45 -0.55
CA THR A 476 -23.73 -26.94 -0.54
C THR A 476 -23.67 -25.49 -0.03
N ILE A 477 -24.58 -24.61 -0.48
CA ILE A 477 -24.63 -23.22 0.01
C ILE A 477 -24.93 -23.17 1.52
N ALA A 478 -25.85 -23.99 2.02
CA ALA A 478 -26.17 -24.06 3.45
C ALA A 478 -24.98 -24.60 4.28
N TRP A 479 -24.27 -25.58 3.74
CA TRP A 479 -23.04 -26.09 4.35
C TRP A 479 -21.95 -25.00 4.40
N MET A 480 -21.69 -24.32 3.30
CA MET A 480 -20.72 -23.22 3.25
C MET A 480 -21.06 -22.08 4.24
N LYS A 481 -22.34 -21.75 4.40
CA LYS A 481 -22.82 -20.76 5.38
C LYS A 481 -22.50 -21.15 6.84
N LYS A 482 -22.30 -22.43 7.11
CA LYS A 482 -21.86 -22.94 8.43
C LYS A 482 -20.34 -23.05 8.55
N ASP A 483 -19.64 -23.27 7.42
CA ASP A 483 -18.19 -23.42 7.36
C ASP A 483 -17.45 -22.09 7.57
N VAL A 484 -17.98 -20.98 7.04
CA VAL A 484 -17.39 -19.65 7.24
C VAL A 484 -17.58 -19.17 8.67
N SER A 485 -16.66 -18.32 9.13
CA SER A 485 -16.70 -17.78 10.50
C SER A 485 -17.95 -16.95 10.76
N ILE A 486 -18.40 -16.91 12.02
CA ILE A 486 -19.41 -15.94 12.45
C ILE A 486 -18.87 -14.53 12.23
N TRP A 487 -19.75 -13.60 11.73
CA TRP A 487 -19.33 -12.24 11.37
C TRP A 487 -18.13 -12.20 10.41
N ASN A 488 -18.13 -13.08 9.42
CA ASN A 488 -17.03 -13.25 8.47
C ASN A 488 -16.74 -12.02 7.60
N ILE A 489 -17.68 -11.09 7.47
CA ILE A 489 -17.46 -9.79 6.84
C ILE A 489 -17.53 -8.67 7.89
N ASN A 490 -16.89 -7.54 7.62
CA ASN A 490 -16.91 -6.38 8.51
C ASN A 490 -18.12 -5.47 8.26
N SER A 491 -18.44 -4.61 9.23
CA SER A 491 -19.58 -3.68 9.16
C SER A 491 -19.49 -2.67 8.00
N PHE A 492 -18.29 -2.24 7.61
CA PHE A 492 -18.09 -1.40 6.43
C PHE A 492 -18.49 -2.12 5.13
N ALA A 493 -18.21 -3.41 5.04
CA ALA A 493 -18.59 -4.25 3.91
C ALA A 493 -20.10 -4.45 3.83
N GLU A 494 -20.76 -4.72 4.96
CA GLU A 494 -22.22 -4.82 5.04
C GLU A 494 -22.89 -3.50 4.64
N PHE A 495 -22.45 -2.39 5.22
CA PHE A 495 -22.99 -1.07 4.90
C PHE A 495 -22.79 -0.70 3.42
N TYR A 496 -21.61 -1.03 2.87
CA TYR A 496 -21.35 -0.85 1.45
C TYR A 496 -22.39 -1.58 0.58
N MET A 497 -22.70 -2.84 0.87
CA MET A 497 -23.76 -3.58 0.14
C MET A 497 -25.15 -2.94 0.30
N GLN A 498 -25.43 -2.41 1.48
CA GLN A 498 -26.70 -1.74 1.74
C GLN A 498 -26.90 -0.50 0.86
N ILE A 499 -25.82 0.27 0.62
CA ILE A 499 -25.89 1.54 -0.13
C ILE A 499 -25.52 1.40 -1.61
N ALA A 500 -24.86 0.32 -2.04
CA ALA A 500 -24.31 0.15 -3.39
C ALA A 500 -25.35 0.40 -4.50
N GLY A 501 -26.58 -0.05 -4.30
CA GLY A 501 -27.67 0.15 -5.25
C GLY A 501 -27.98 1.61 -5.59
N LYS A 502 -27.73 2.57 -4.65
CA LYS A 502 -27.90 4.00 -4.89
C LYS A 502 -26.96 4.52 -5.97
N TYR A 503 -25.79 3.89 -6.12
CA TYR A 503 -24.70 4.30 -7.01
C TYR A 503 -24.57 3.46 -8.28
N ARG A 504 -25.58 2.63 -8.61
CA ARG A 504 -25.57 1.74 -9.79
C ARG A 504 -25.32 2.49 -11.10
N LYS A 505 -25.93 3.65 -11.27
CA LYS A 505 -25.72 4.47 -12.47
C LYS A 505 -24.28 4.94 -12.60
N ASP A 506 -23.65 5.30 -11.48
CA ASP A 506 -22.25 5.75 -11.47
C ASP A 506 -21.28 4.59 -11.70
N TYR A 507 -21.58 3.42 -11.15
CA TYR A 507 -20.87 2.18 -11.43
C TYR A 507 -20.86 1.85 -12.93
N ASN A 508 -22.03 1.89 -13.58
CA ASN A 508 -22.14 1.63 -15.02
C ASN A 508 -21.37 2.66 -15.86
N LYS A 509 -21.38 3.94 -15.48
CA LYS A 509 -20.54 4.96 -16.11
C LYS A 509 -19.05 4.67 -15.94
N ALA A 510 -18.64 4.27 -14.75
CA ALA A 510 -17.25 3.91 -14.48
C ALA A 510 -16.78 2.72 -15.32
N LEU A 511 -17.61 1.69 -15.49
CA LEU A 511 -17.32 0.56 -16.38
C LEU A 511 -17.19 0.99 -17.85
N ALA A 512 -18.07 1.88 -18.32
CA ALA A 512 -17.99 2.40 -19.68
C ALA A 512 -16.70 3.21 -19.92
N LEU A 513 -16.27 4.02 -18.94
CA LEU A 513 -14.99 4.73 -19.00
C LEU A 513 -13.82 3.73 -19.00
N PHE A 514 -13.90 2.72 -18.15
CA PHE A 514 -12.88 1.69 -18.05
C PHE A 514 -12.66 0.94 -19.36
N ARG A 515 -13.74 0.52 -20.06
CA ARG A 515 -13.66 -0.18 -21.35
C ARG A 515 -12.97 0.67 -22.41
N LYS A 516 -13.23 1.98 -22.44
CA LYS A 516 -12.53 2.93 -23.33
C LYS A 516 -11.04 2.99 -22.99
N GLU A 517 -10.70 3.11 -21.72
CA GLU A 517 -9.31 3.16 -21.27
C GLU A 517 -8.58 1.84 -21.56
N ARG A 518 -9.22 0.69 -21.37
CA ARG A 518 -8.64 -0.62 -21.75
C ARG A 518 -8.25 -0.64 -23.23
N THR A 519 -9.13 -0.20 -24.11
CA THR A 519 -8.86 -0.15 -25.56
C THR A 519 -7.70 0.78 -25.86
N SER A 520 -7.70 1.98 -25.26
CA SER A 520 -6.62 2.97 -25.41
C SER A 520 -5.29 2.39 -24.94
N PHE A 521 -5.25 1.81 -23.74
CA PHE A 521 -4.04 1.25 -23.14
C PHE A 521 -3.47 0.07 -23.94
N GLN A 522 -4.33 -0.85 -24.41
CA GLN A 522 -3.89 -1.94 -25.29
C GLN A 522 -3.28 -1.41 -26.59
N ASN A 523 -3.85 -0.36 -27.16
CA ASN A 523 -3.30 0.25 -28.38
C ASN A 523 -1.95 0.92 -28.10
N SER A 524 -1.82 1.69 -27.02
CA SER A 524 -0.54 2.30 -26.65
C SER A 524 0.55 1.26 -26.35
N LEU A 525 0.21 0.13 -25.74
CA LEU A 525 1.15 -0.97 -25.50
C LEU A 525 1.67 -1.61 -26.79
N LYS A 526 0.86 -1.66 -27.86
CA LYS A 526 1.28 -2.22 -29.17
C LYS A 526 2.37 -1.36 -29.83
N GLU A 527 2.44 -0.07 -29.51
CA GLU A 527 3.44 0.85 -30.04
C GLU A 527 4.80 0.75 -29.30
N VAL A 528 4.85 0.05 -28.14
CA VAL A 528 6.09 -0.15 -27.40
C VAL A 528 6.91 -1.26 -28.06
N LYS A 529 8.10 -0.91 -28.56
CA LYS A 529 9.02 -1.90 -29.15
C LYS A 529 9.42 -2.97 -28.14
N GLY A 530 9.56 -4.20 -28.59
CA GLY A 530 9.91 -5.34 -27.75
C GLY A 530 8.74 -5.96 -26.99
N LEU A 531 7.51 -5.47 -27.20
CA LEU A 531 6.30 -6.03 -26.61
C LEU A 531 5.33 -6.59 -27.67
N ARG A 532 4.74 -7.75 -27.37
CA ARG A 532 3.56 -8.28 -28.08
C ARG A 532 2.37 -8.31 -27.12
N VAL A 533 1.30 -7.62 -27.46
CA VAL A 533 0.09 -7.50 -26.63
C VAL A 533 -0.82 -8.70 -26.88
N ILE A 534 -1.23 -9.37 -25.79
CA ILE A 534 -2.27 -10.40 -25.82
C ILE A 534 -3.62 -9.71 -25.60
N PRO A 535 -4.60 -9.85 -26.52
CA PRO A 535 -5.92 -9.20 -26.37
C PRO A 535 -6.61 -9.62 -25.07
N SER A 536 -7.15 -8.64 -24.32
CA SER A 536 -7.77 -8.89 -23.03
C SER A 536 -9.14 -8.24 -22.91
N GLN A 537 -10.09 -8.95 -22.33
CA GLN A 537 -11.40 -8.45 -21.91
C GLN A 537 -11.48 -8.13 -20.40
N ALA A 538 -10.38 -8.39 -19.66
CA ALA A 538 -10.29 -8.13 -18.22
C ALA A 538 -9.79 -6.72 -17.89
N ASN A 539 -9.51 -6.45 -16.61
CA ASN A 539 -8.89 -5.20 -16.15
C ASN A 539 -7.35 -5.28 -16.06
N TYR A 540 -6.77 -6.09 -16.88
CA TYR A 540 -5.32 -6.23 -17.07
C TYR A 540 -5.03 -6.62 -18.51
N VAL A 541 -3.79 -6.44 -18.90
CA VAL A 541 -3.26 -6.87 -20.19
C VAL A 541 -2.07 -7.77 -19.94
N MET A 542 -2.04 -8.91 -20.61
CA MET A 542 -0.87 -9.76 -20.68
C MET A 542 -0.03 -9.34 -21.88
N VAL A 543 1.27 -9.18 -21.69
CA VAL A 543 2.23 -8.85 -22.75
C VAL A 543 3.36 -9.86 -22.77
N GLU A 544 3.78 -10.26 -23.97
CA GLU A 544 5.00 -11.04 -24.20
C GLU A 544 6.17 -10.10 -24.42
N LEU A 545 7.30 -10.43 -23.81
CA LEU A 545 8.57 -9.74 -24.02
C LEU A 545 9.30 -10.41 -25.20
N LEU A 546 9.60 -9.64 -26.24
CA LEU A 546 10.28 -10.09 -27.46
C LEU A 546 11.81 -9.91 -27.32
N ASP A 547 12.54 -10.31 -28.34
CA ASP A 547 13.98 -10.06 -28.51
C ASP A 547 14.85 -10.52 -27.32
N GLY A 548 14.40 -11.52 -26.58
CA GLY A 548 15.12 -12.10 -25.45
C GLY A 548 15.12 -11.25 -24.18
N ILE A 549 14.26 -10.23 -24.08
CA ILE A 549 14.13 -9.38 -22.87
C ILE A 549 13.77 -10.26 -21.66
N ASP A 550 14.59 -10.18 -20.61
CA ASP A 550 14.35 -10.90 -19.36
C ASP A 550 13.29 -10.20 -18.50
N ALA A 551 12.26 -10.95 -18.11
CA ALA A 551 11.13 -10.41 -17.36
C ALA A 551 11.49 -9.99 -15.94
N GLU A 552 12.38 -10.71 -15.26
CA GLU A 552 12.79 -10.37 -13.88
C GLU A 552 13.73 -9.16 -13.87
N TRP A 553 14.58 -9.04 -14.88
CA TRP A 553 15.38 -7.83 -15.08
C TRP A 553 14.48 -6.60 -15.30
N LEU A 554 13.53 -6.68 -16.25
CA LEU A 554 12.61 -5.56 -16.54
C LEU A 554 11.78 -5.19 -15.31
N LYS A 555 11.22 -6.16 -14.61
CA LYS A 555 10.47 -5.95 -13.36
C LYS A 555 11.30 -5.20 -12.33
N ARG A 556 12.58 -5.54 -12.18
CA ARG A 556 13.49 -4.88 -11.24
C ARG A 556 13.79 -3.46 -11.67
N LYS A 557 14.12 -3.23 -12.94
CA LYS A 557 14.38 -1.90 -13.49
C LYS A 557 13.17 -0.98 -13.35
N MET A 558 11.98 -1.44 -13.69
CA MET A 558 10.74 -0.68 -13.49
C MET A 558 10.52 -0.31 -12.03
N LEU A 559 10.82 -1.21 -11.09
CA LEU A 559 10.68 -0.92 -9.66
C LEU A 559 11.71 0.12 -9.17
N ILE A 560 12.97 -0.05 -9.53
CA ILE A 560 14.08 0.75 -8.98
C ILE A 560 14.18 2.12 -9.66
N ASP A 561 14.18 2.15 -10.98
CA ASP A 561 14.43 3.37 -11.74
C ASP A 561 13.15 4.19 -11.89
N GLU A 562 12.04 3.55 -12.23
CA GLU A 562 10.76 4.22 -12.55
C GLU A 562 9.76 4.27 -11.39
N LYS A 563 10.03 3.54 -10.29
CA LYS A 563 9.09 3.38 -9.15
C LYS A 563 7.75 2.79 -9.57
N ILE A 564 7.77 1.84 -10.52
CA ILE A 564 6.59 1.16 -11.02
C ILE A 564 6.68 -0.34 -10.71
N PHE A 565 5.62 -0.85 -10.11
CA PHE A 565 5.52 -2.22 -9.64
C PHE A 565 4.72 -3.08 -10.64
N ILE A 566 5.38 -3.99 -11.36
CA ILE A 566 4.79 -4.86 -12.39
C ILE A 566 4.90 -6.33 -12.01
N LYS A 567 4.07 -7.19 -12.63
CA LYS A 567 4.03 -8.63 -12.36
C LYS A 567 4.57 -9.47 -13.50
N THR A 568 5.58 -10.32 -13.22
CA THR A 568 6.07 -11.34 -14.15
C THR A 568 5.25 -12.63 -14.05
N LEU A 569 5.18 -13.38 -15.13
CA LEU A 569 4.39 -14.63 -15.25
C LEU A 569 5.24 -15.89 -15.46
N GLY A 570 6.57 -15.81 -15.39
CA GLY A 570 7.48 -16.89 -15.72
C GLY A 570 7.27 -18.21 -14.97
N LYS A 571 6.69 -18.15 -13.75
CA LYS A 571 6.35 -19.36 -12.98
C LYS A 571 5.03 -20.02 -13.41
N LYS A 572 4.24 -19.37 -14.26
CA LYS A 572 2.91 -19.85 -14.68
C LYS A 572 2.87 -20.36 -16.11
N ILE A 573 3.79 -19.92 -16.95
CA ILE A 573 3.81 -20.20 -18.38
C ILE A 573 5.14 -20.89 -18.71
N HIS A 574 5.06 -22.14 -19.18
CA HIS A 574 6.22 -23.02 -19.39
C HIS A 574 6.52 -23.23 -20.89
N ASN A 575 6.43 -22.15 -21.70
CA ASN A 575 6.72 -22.22 -23.13
C ASN A 575 8.07 -21.60 -23.54
N GLY A 576 8.92 -21.29 -22.58
CA GLY A 576 10.24 -20.69 -22.81
C GLY A 576 10.24 -19.20 -23.15
N ARG A 577 9.07 -18.54 -23.12
CA ARG A 577 8.90 -17.10 -23.39
C ARG A 577 8.65 -16.32 -22.12
N ASN A 578 8.95 -15.04 -22.13
CA ASN A 578 8.77 -14.12 -20.99
C ASN A 578 7.48 -13.32 -21.13
N TYR A 579 6.71 -13.25 -20.06
CA TYR A 579 5.43 -12.52 -20.02
C TYR A 579 5.30 -11.64 -18.78
N LEU A 580 4.59 -10.52 -18.96
CA LEU A 580 4.12 -9.67 -17.87
C LEU A 580 2.59 -9.64 -17.84
N ARG A 581 2.02 -9.37 -16.67
CA ARG A 581 0.64 -8.95 -16.52
C ARG A 581 0.61 -7.55 -15.94
N LEU A 582 0.00 -6.62 -16.66
CA LEU A 582 -0.11 -5.21 -16.34
C LEU A 582 -1.57 -4.88 -16.01
N ALA A 583 -1.85 -4.37 -14.81
CA ALA A 583 -3.16 -3.82 -14.48
C ALA A 583 -3.50 -2.65 -15.41
N ILE A 584 -4.79 -2.39 -15.62
CA ILE A 584 -5.25 -1.19 -16.33
C ILE A 584 -5.61 -0.14 -15.27
N ARG A 585 -4.95 1.01 -15.31
CA ARG A 585 -5.16 2.13 -14.41
C ARG A 585 -5.83 3.29 -15.15
N ASP A 586 -5.85 4.48 -14.57
CA ASP A 586 -6.32 5.66 -15.28
C ASP A 586 -5.34 6.08 -16.38
N HIS A 587 -5.80 6.98 -17.25
CA HIS A 587 -5.05 7.40 -18.42
C HIS A 587 -3.68 8.01 -18.08
N SER A 588 -3.59 8.80 -17.01
CA SER A 588 -2.34 9.44 -16.58
C SER A 588 -1.31 8.40 -16.13
N ASP A 589 -1.74 7.44 -15.29
CA ASP A 589 -0.89 6.37 -14.82
C ASP A 589 -0.46 5.47 -15.99
N ASN A 590 -1.38 5.12 -16.89
CA ASN A 590 -1.09 4.29 -18.06
C ASN A 590 -0.08 4.96 -18.99
N THR A 591 -0.21 6.26 -19.24
CA THR A 591 0.77 7.05 -20.02
C THR A 591 2.15 7.00 -19.35
N ARG A 592 2.22 7.21 -18.03
CA ARG A 592 3.47 7.12 -17.28
C ARG A 592 4.13 5.75 -17.40
N LEU A 593 3.35 4.66 -17.37
CA LEU A 593 3.88 3.31 -17.57
C LEU A 593 4.46 3.13 -18.98
N ILE A 594 3.74 3.58 -20.03
CA ILE A 594 4.19 3.49 -21.41
C ILE A 594 5.51 4.24 -21.60
N ASP A 595 5.60 5.48 -21.08
CA ASP A 595 6.81 6.28 -21.14
C ASP A 595 7.98 5.61 -20.40
N ALA A 596 7.73 5.01 -19.25
CA ALA A 596 8.72 4.29 -18.47
C ALA A 596 9.21 3.03 -19.20
N LEU A 597 8.30 2.24 -19.77
CA LEU A 597 8.66 1.07 -20.58
C LEU A 597 9.53 1.46 -21.78
N ASN A 598 9.18 2.52 -22.49
CA ASN A 598 9.98 3.03 -23.59
C ASN A 598 11.38 3.45 -23.13
N ARG A 599 11.53 4.19 -22.01
CA ARG A 599 12.84 4.58 -21.48
C ARG A 599 13.70 3.37 -21.10
N VAL A 600 13.12 2.43 -20.39
CA VAL A 600 13.88 1.27 -19.88
C VAL A 600 14.28 0.32 -21.02
N LEU A 601 13.39 0.10 -22.00
CA LEU A 601 13.66 -0.81 -23.11
C LEU A 601 14.58 -0.21 -24.16
N HIS A 602 14.52 1.11 -24.42
CA HIS A 602 15.43 1.79 -25.35
C HIS A 602 16.84 2.00 -24.79
N ASN A 603 17.03 2.04 -23.46
CA ASN A 603 18.38 2.13 -22.87
C ASN A 603 19.15 0.80 -22.93
N GLN A 604 18.63 -0.23 -23.59
CA GLN A 604 19.35 -1.49 -23.89
C GLN A 604 20.12 -1.45 -25.22
N GLU A 605 19.84 -0.47 -26.10
CA GLU A 605 20.64 -0.20 -27.31
C GLU A 605 21.86 0.69 -26.99
#